data_862bf98612c93ca9d866c2f6f26c3b8e
#
_entry.id   862bf98612c93ca9d866c2f6f26c3b8e
#
_cell.length_a   1.000
_cell.length_b   1.000
_cell.length_c   1.000
_cell.angle_alpha   90.00
_cell.angle_beta   90.00
_cell.angle_gamma   90.00
#
_symmetry.space_group_name_H-M   'P 1'
#
loop_
_entity.id
_entity.type
_entity.pdbx_description
1 polymer ?
#
loop_
_entity_poly.entity_id
_entity_poly.type
_entity_poly.pdbx_seq_one_letter_code
_entity_poly.pdbx_strand_id
1 'polypeptide(L)'
;MKRLKQLFYCVLVALMFTGCQSYKKVPYLQDAEVVLYDTRDAELYDAKIMPKDLLTIVVSCTSPELAAPFNLTIATQNNIGLNYATTQPVLQQYLVDNDGNINFPVLGELHVGGLTKKATEQMIVEKLKPYITETPIVTVRMVNYKISVIGEVARPGTFTISNEKVNILEALAM
;
A
#
# COMPACT_ATOMS: atom_id res chain seq x y z
N MET A 1 10.47 66.25 24.32
CA MET A 1 10.58 65.39 23.13
C MET A 1 11.46 64.15 23.29
N LYS A 2 12.61 64.22 23.98
CA LYS A 2 13.48 63.03 24.18
C LYS A 2 12.84 61.89 24.98
N ARG A 3 12.12 62.23 26.07
CA ARG A 3 11.44 61.22 26.93
C ARG A 3 10.30 60.49 26.20
N LEU A 4 9.60 61.19 25.32
CA LEU A 4 8.49 60.61 24.50
C LEU A 4 9.06 59.59 23.48
N LYS A 5 10.21 59.86 22.88
CA LYS A 5 10.89 58.94 21.99
C LYS A 5 11.39 57.70 22.73
N GLN A 6 11.91 57.86 23.93
CA GLN A 6 12.34 56.71 24.74
C GLN A 6 11.18 55.82 25.15
N LEU A 7 10.03 56.41 25.52
CA LEU A 7 8.82 55.64 25.85
C LEU A 7 8.29 54.87 24.67
N PHE A 8 8.30 55.47 23.48
CA PHE A 8 7.94 54.81 22.24
C PHE A 8 8.85 53.64 21.91
N TYR A 9 10.15 53.78 22.14
CA TYR A 9 11.12 52.70 21.91
C TYR A 9 10.92 51.52 22.89
N CYS A 10 10.65 51.79 24.17
CA CYS A 10 10.36 50.78 25.16
C CYS A 10 9.06 49.99 24.84
N VAL A 11 8.03 50.66 24.36
CA VAL A 11 6.77 50.03 23.94
C VAL A 11 7.00 49.15 22.70
N LEU A 12 7.80 49.62 21.73
CA LEU A 12 8.14 48.84 20.52
C LEU A 12 8.95 47.59 20.87
N VAL A 13 9.89 47.68 21.79
CA VAL A 13 10.67 46.51 22.26
C VAL A 13 9.77 45.53 23.04
N ALA A 14 8.86 46.03 23.88
CA ALA A 14 7.93 45.18 24.63
C ALA A 14 6.96 44.40 23.70
N LEU A 15 6.57 44.98 22.55
CA LEU A 15 5.75 44.31 21.54
C LEU A 15 6.47 43.17 20.80
N MET A 16 7.80 43.21 20.73
CA MET A 16 8.62 42.15 20.15
C MET A 16 8.68 40.87 21.00
N PHE A 17 8.36 40.94 22.30
CA PHE A 17 8.40 39.79 23.20
C PHE A 17 7.09 39.04 23.36
N THR A 18 6.01 39.44 22.69
CA THR A 18 4.69 38.77 22.79
C THR A 18 4.48 37.61 21.82
N GLY A 19 5.51 37.17 21.07
CA GLY A 19 5.39 36.21 19.97
C GLY A 19 5.56 34.72 20.32
N CYS A 20 5.62 34.32 21.59
CA CYS A 20 5.73 32.89 21.92
C CYS A 20 4.37 32.23 22.04
N GLN A 21 3.84 31.72 20.94
CA GLN A 21 2.72 30.82 20.99
C GLN A 21 3.15 29.47 21.55
N SER A 22 2.50 29.05 22.65
CA SER A 22 2.84 27.81 23.34
C SER A 22 2.67 26.59 22.42
N TYR A 23 3.73 25.82 22.22
CA TYR A 23 3.73 24.54 21.46
C TYR A 23 2.70 23.53 21.97
N LYS A 24 2.17 23.70 23.19
CA LYS A 24 1.11 22.87 23.79
C LYS A 24 -0.21 22.89 23.04
N LYS A 25 -0.38 23.79 22.06
CA LYS A 25 -1.59 23.86 21.22
C LYS A 25 -1.44 23.18 19.85
N VAL A 26 -0.33 22.51 19.59
CA VAL A 26 -0.18 21.70 18.38
C VAL A 26 -0.86 20.36 18.62
N PRO A 27 -1.99 20.07 17.97
CA PRO A 27 -2.83 18.92 18.31
C PRO A 27 -2.32 17.65 17.63
N TYR A 28 -1.19 17.11 18.05
CA TYR A 28 -0.80 15.76 17.70
C TYR A 28 -1.08 14.83 18.88
N LEU A 29 -2.01 13.88 18.70
CA LEU A 29 -2.30 12.80 19.66
C LEU A 29 -2.60 13.24 21.10
N GLN A 30 -3.18 14.44 21.29
CA GLN A 30 -3.46 14.96 22.65
C GLN A 30 -4.57 14.15 23.36
N ASP A 31 -5.43 13.48 22.64
CA ASP A 31 -6.52 12.63 23.14
C ASP A 31 -6.19 11.15 23.09
N ALA A 32 -4.92 10.77 22.95
CA ALA A 32 -4.51 9.37 22.83
C ALA A 32 -4.94 8.52 24.04
N GLU A 33 -4.94 9.09 25.24
CA GLU A 33 -5.40 8.40 26.46
C GLU A 33 -6.88 8.10 26.43
N VAL A 34 -7.70 8.98 25.86
CA VAL A 34 -9.15 8.76 25.73
C VAL A 34 -9.46 7.70 24.69
N VAL A 35 -8.70 7.69 23.60
CA VAL A 35 -8.87 6.72 22.49
C VAL A 35 -8.46 5.30 22.91
N LEU A 36 -7.48 5.16 23.82
CA LEU A 36 -7.04 3.84 24.33
C LEU A 36 -8.12 3.08 25.11
N TYR A 37 -9.13 3.79 25.64
CA TYR A 37 -10.26 3.16 26.35
C TYR A 37 -11.44 2.81 25.44
N ASP A 38 -11.49 3.36 24.23
CA ASP A 38 -12.47 3.00 23.22
C ASP A 38 -11.90 1.85 22.35
N THR A 39 -11.71 0.69 22.97
CA THR A 39 -11.41 -0.56 22.26
C THR A 39 -12.65 -1.03 21.50
N ARG A 40 -13.13 -0.22 20.56
CA ARG A 40 -13.91 -0.76 19.48
C ARG A 40 -12.94 -1.67 18.73
N ASP A 41 -13.35 -2.91 18.56
CA ASP A 41 -12.71 -3.82 17.61
C ASP A 41 -12.63 -3.09 16.27
N ALA A 42 -11.52 -2.39 16.06
CA ALA A 42 -11.27 -1.77 14.76
C ALA A 42 -11.19 -2.94 13.79
N GLU A 43 -12.27 -3.14 13.03
CA GLU A 43 -12.26 -4.12 11.96
C GLU A 43 -10.98 -3.92 11.18
N LEU A 44 -10.14 -4.95 11.15
CA LEU A 44 -8.90 -4.91 10.38
C LEU A 44 -9.29 -4.61 8.95
N TYR A 45 -8.94 -3.40 8.49
CA TYR A 45 -9.18 -3.01 7.11
C TYR A 45 -8.45 -3.98 6.19
N ASP A 46 -9.22 -4.74 5.43
CA ASP A 46 -8.69 -5.61 4.39
C ASP A 46 -8.93 -4.95 3.03
N ALA A 47 -7.84 -4.64 2.33
CA ALA A 47 -7.91 -3.95 1.05
C ALA A 47 -8.68 -4.80 0.03
N LYS A 48 -9.62 -4.17 -0.68
CA LYS A 48 -10.36 -4.79 -1.78
C LYS A 48 -9.64 -4.53 -3.09
N ILE A 49 -9.64 -5.53 -3.95
CA ILE A 49 -9.08 -5.43 -5.30
C ILE A 49 -9.95 -4.46 -6.11
N MET A 50 -9.29 -3.54 -6.80
CA MET A 50 -9.93 -2.51 -7.62
C MET A 50 -9.51 -2.64 -9.08
N PRO A 51 -10.31 -2.11 -10.02
CA PRO A 51 -9.88 -1.98 -11.41
C PRO A 51 -8.53 -1.26 -11.51
N LYS A 52 -7.66 -1.75 -12.40
CA LYS A 52 -6.25 -1.31 -12.60
C LYS A 52 -5.26 -1.74 -11.51
N ASP A 53 -5.68 -2.55 -10.54
CA ASP A 53 -4.72 -3.21 -9.69
C ASP A 53 -3.92 -4.24 -10.44
N LEU A 54 -2.66 -4.40 -10.04
CA LEU A 54 -1.73 -5.38 -10.59
C LEU A 54 -1.53 -6.47 -9.55
N LEU A 55 -1.92 -7.70 -9.90
CA LEU A 55 -1.88 -8.84 -9.00
C LEU A 55 -0.78 -9.82 -9.41
N THR A 56 -0.10 -10.38 -8.44
CA THR A 56 0.69 -11.60 -8.58
C THR A 56 -0.05 -12.72 -7.90
N ILE A 57 -0.31 -13.81 -8.63
CA ILE A 57 -1.03 -14.98 -8.13
C ILE A 57 -0.10 -16.17 -8.26
N VAL A 58 0.13 -16.87 -7.16
CA VAL A 58 0.99 -18.05 -7.08
C VAL A 58 0.16 -19.24 -6.61
N VAL A 59 0.18 -20.30 -7.37
CA VAL A 59 -0.41 -21.58 -7.01
C VAL A 59 0.70 -22.52 -6.59
N SER A 60 0.62 -23.08 -5.39
CA SER A 60 1.59 -24.03 -4.84
C SER A 60 0.90 -25.34 -4.50
N CYS A 61 1.49 -26.45 -4.93
CA CYS A 61 1.04 -27.81 -4.66
C CYS A 61 2.20 -28.61 -4.09
N THR A 62 1.92 -29.76 -3.48
CA THR A 62 2.94 -30.70 -3.03
C THR A 62 3.79 -31.16 -4.23
N SER A 63 3.16 -31.41 -5.36
CA SER A 63 3.82 -31.72 -6.63
C SER A 63 3.92 -30.46 -7.49
N PRO A 64 5.11 -29.87 -7.67
CA PRO A 64 5.29 -28.63 -8.44
C PRO A 64 4.81 -28.72 -9.89
N GLU A 65 4.83 -29.91 -10.49
CA GLU A 65 4.38 -30.17 -11.85
C GLU A 65 2.90 -29.89 -12.03
N LEU A 66 2.08 -30.13 -11.01
CA LEU A 66 0.64 -29.86 -11.04
C LEU A 66 0.34 -28.36 -10.99
N ALA A 67 1.21 -27.56 -10.39
CA ALA A 67 1.07 -26.12 -10.28
C ALA A 67 1.61 -25.37 -11.53
N ALA A 68 2.53 -25.97 -12.26
CA ALA A 68 3.23 -25.33 -13.38
C ALA A 68 2.31 -24.69 -14.44
N PRO A 69 1.18 -25.31 -14.87
CA PRO A 69 0.28 -24.72 -15.86
C PRO A 69 -0.40 -23.42 -15.39
N PHE A 70 -0.47 -23.19 -14.07
CA PHE A 70 -1.13 -22.04 -13.47
C PHE A 70 -0.14 -20.90 -13.12
N ASN A 71 1.17 -21.20 -13.09
CA ASN A 71 2.25 -20.27 -12.75
C ASN A 71 3.03 -19.88 -14.00
N LEU A 72 2.42 -19.10 -14.89
CA LEU A 72 3.11 -18.63 -16.08
C LEU A 72 4.26 -17.70 -15.73
N THR A 73 5.39 -17.90 -16.39
CA THR A 73 6.57 -17.03 -16.27
C THR A 73 6.84 -16.33 -17.59
N ILE A 74 7.22 -15.06 -17.49
CA ILE A 74 7.69 -14.26 -18.62
C ILE A 74 9.19 -14.04 -18.48
N ALA A 75 9.91 -14.14 -19.60
CA ALA A 75 11.31 -13.83 -19.66
C ALA A 75 11.49 -12.31 -19.72
N THR A 76 11.98 -11.70 -18.65
CA THR A 76 12.35 -10.28 -18.64
C THR A 76 13.82 -10.14 -19.02
N GLN A 77 14.10 -9.38 -20.08
CA GLN A 77 15.47 -8.98 -20.44
C GLN A 77 15.84 -7.74 -19.63
N ASN A 78 16.65 -7.90 -18.61
CA ASN A 78 17.27 -6.76 -17.93
C ASN A 78 18.52 -6.35 -18.72
N ASN A 79 18.41 -5.31 -19.54
CA ASN A 79 19.54 -4.64 -20.17
C ASN A 79 20.29 -3.80 -19.14
N ILE A 80 21.09 -4.42 -18.30
CA ILE A 80 22.11 -3.71 -17.53
C ILE A 80 23.32 -3.61 -18.44
N GLY A 81 23.62 -2.42 -18.92
CA GLY A 81 24.62 -1.96 -19.88
C GLY A 81 26.02 -2.57 -20.00
N LEU A 82 26.20 -3.85 -19.79
CA LEU A 82 27.44 -4.60 -20.03
C LEU A 82 27.07 -6.02 -20.49
N ASN A 83 27.11 -6.26 -21.78
CA ASN A 83 27.36 -7.52 -22.54
C ASN A 83 26.82 -8.89 -22.05
N TYR A 84 26.01 -8.97 -21.00
CA TYR A 84 25.37 -10.22 -20.55
C TYR A 84 23.88 -9.95 -20.28
N ALA A 85 23.01 -10.36 -21.17
CA ALA A 85 21.57 -10.42 -20.94
C ALA A 85 21.27 -11.60 -20.02
N THR A 86 21.11 -11.36 -18.75
CA THR A 86 20.60 -12.38 -17.80
C THR A 86 19.10 -12.39 -17.92
N THR A 87 18.56 -13.41 -18.55
CA THR A 87 17.11 -13.64 -18.62
C THR A 87 16.69 -14.35 -17.34
N GLN A 88 16.04 -13.62 -16.43
CA GLN A 88 15.43 -14.24 -15.25
C GLN A 88 13.94 -14.44 -15.50
N PRO A 89 13.39 -15.64 -15.31
CA PRO A 89 11.96 -15.86 -15.38
C PRO A 89 11.27 -15.17 -14.21
N VAL A 90 10.32 -14.29 -14.51
CA VAL A 90 9.49 -13.61 -13.52
C VAL A 90 8.06 -14.10 -13.67
N LEU A 91 7.37 -14.32 -12.56
CA LEU A 91 5.96 -14.70 -12.58
C LEU A 91 5.13 -13.64 -13.31
N GLN A 92 4.21 -14.11 -14.14
CA GLN A 92 3.27 -13.23 -14.82
C GLN A 92 2.42 -12.47 -13.82
N GLN A 93 2.24 -11.18 -14.07
CA GLN A 93 1.33 -10.33 -13.31
C GLN A 93 0.03 -10.17 -14.07
N TYR A 94 -1.07 -10.04 -13.34
CA TYR A 94 -2.42 -9.93 -13.86
C TYR A 94 -2.95 -8.52 -13.59
N LEU A 95 -3.23 -7.78 -14.66
CA LEU A 95 -3.88 -6.47 -14.55
C LEU A 95 -5.39 -6.67 -14.46
N VAL A 96 -6.00 -6.14 -13.42
CA VAL A 96 -7.46 -6.11 -13.26
C VAL A 96 -8.04 -5.12 -14.26
N ASP A 97 -8.97 -5.56 -15.11
CA ASP A 97 -9.62 -4.73 -16.10
C ASP A 97 -10.65 -3.75 -15.50
N ASN A 98 -11.36 -3.00 -16.34
CA ASN A 98 -12.35 -2.02 -15.89
C ASN A 98 -13.58 -2.66 -15.25
N ASP A 99 -13.87 -3.90 -15.63
CA ASP A 99 -15.02 -4.66 -15.15
C ASP A 99 -14.68 -5.51 -13.91
N GLY A 100 -13.43 -5.41 -13.43
CA GLY A 100 -12.95 -6.12 -12.25
C GLY A 100 -12.50 -7.56 -12.56
N ASN A 101 -12.21 -7.91 -13.82
CA ASN A 101 -11.83 -9.25 -14.22
C ASN A 101 -10.32 -9.36 -14.45
N ILE A 102 -9.81 -10.57 -14.31
CA ILE A 102 -8.46 -10.98 -14.75
C ILE A 102 -8.57 -12.20 -15.66
N ASN A 103 -7.63 -12.37 -16.56
CA ASN A 103 -7.52 -13.58 -17.37
C ASN A 103 -6.48 -14.51 -16.77
N PHE A 104 -6.95 -15.58 -16.11
CA PHE A 104 -6.09 -16.52 -15.39
C PHE A 104 -5.88 -17.79 -16.21
N PRO A 105 -4.65 -18.36 -16.24
CA PRO A 105 -4.35 -19.57 -17.03
C PRO A 105 -5.28 -20.72 -16.68
N VAL A 106 -5.71 -21.47 -17.69
CA VAL A 106 -6.59 -22.63 -17.60
C VAL A 106 -8.01 -22.29 -17.12
N LEU A 107 -8.17 -21.39 -16.13
CA LEU A 107 -9.49 -21.03 -15.59
C LEU A 107 -10.22 -19.95 -16.43
N GLY A 108 -9.49 -19.25 -17.30
CA GLY A 108 -10.05 -18.17 -18.11
C GLY A 108 -10.33 -16.90 -17.31
N GLU A 109 -11.42 -16.24 -17.62
CA GLU A 109 -11.83 -14.98 -17.00
C GLU A 109 -12.36 -15.18 -15.59
N LEU A 110 -11.80 -14.43 -14.63
CA LEU A 110 -12.18 -14.47 -13.21
C LEU A 110 -12.53 -13.06 -12.73
N HIS A 111 -13.72 -12.91 -12.15
CA HIS A 111 -14.12 -11.66 -11.52
C HIS A 111 -13.53 -11.56 -10.11
N VAL A 112 -12.59 -10.62 -9.92
CA VAL A 112 -11.86 -10.40 -8.64
C VAL A 112 -12.15 -9.02 -8.04
N GLY A 113 -12.74 -8.13 -8.82
CA GLY A 113 -13.06 -6.77 -8.40
C GLY A 113 -13.98 -6.74 -7.18
N GLY A 114 -13.66 -5.91 -6.20
CA GLY A 114 -14.41 -5.79 -4.94
C GLY A 114 -14.18 -6.91 -3.93
N LEU A 115 -13.47 -7.97 -4.30
CA LEU A 115 -13.09 -9.05 -3.38
C LEU A 115 -11.85 -8.65 -2.57
N THR A 116 -11.73 -9.22 -1.36
CA THR A 116 -10.47 -9.19 -0.60
C THR A 116 -9.50 -10.23 -1.17
N LYS A 117 -8.21 -10.11 -0.86
CA LYS A 117 -7.21 -11.12 -1.26
C LYS A 117 -7.62 -12.51 -0.83
N LYS A 118 -8.03 -12.66 0.43
CA LYS A 118 -8.45 -13.94 1.00
C LYS A 118 -9.66 -14.54 0.27
N ALA A 119 -10.65 -13.72 -0.06
CA ALA A 119 -11.81 -14.17 -0.83
C ALA A 119 -11.43 -14.61 -2.25
N THR A 120 -10.48 -13.89 -2.88
CA THR A 120 -9.95 -14.24 -4.20
C THR A 120 -9.16 -15.55 -4.14
N GLU A 121 -8.30 -15.74 -3.14
CA GLU A 121 -7.57 -17.00 -2.92
C GLU A 121 -8.52 -18.19 -2.79
N GLN A 122 -9.55 -18.06 -1.96
CA GLN A 122 -10.56 -19.09 -1.76
C GLN A 122 -11.32 -19.40 -3.04
N MET A 123 -11.73 -18.38 -3.78
CA MET A 123 -12.43 -18.55 -5.06
C MET A 123 -11.56 -19.31 -6.08
N ILE A 124 -10.26 -18.97 -6.17
CA ILE A 124 -9.33 -19.66 -7.09
C ILE A 124 -9.13 -21.11 -6.64
N VAL A 125 -8.93 -21.37 -5.34
CA VAL A 125 -8.83 -22.74 -4.80
C VAL A 125 -10.05 -23.58 -5.20
N GLU A 126 -11.27 -23.04 -5.03
CA GLU A 126 -12.49 -23.74 -5.41
C GLU A 126 -12.54 -24.06 -6.91
N LYS A 127 -12.12 -23.11 -7.75
CA LYS A 127 -12.11 -23.31 -9.22
C LYS A 127 -10.99 -24.26 -9.68
N LEU A 128 -9.93 -24.43 -8.89
CA LEU A 128 -8.84 -25.37 -9.19
C LEU A 128 -9.16 -26.81 -8.82
N LYS A 129 -10.13 -27.10 -7.95
CA LYS A 129 -10.51 -28.47 -7.53
C LYS A 129 -10.73 -29.46 -8.68
N PRO A 130 -11.33 -29.08 -9.82
CA PRO A 130 -11.51 -30.03 -10.95
C PRO A 130 -10.20 -30.38 -11.67
N TYR A 131 -9.15 -29.55 -11.52
CA TYR A 131 -7.89 -29.68 -12.26
C TYR A 131 -6.76 -30.24 -11.40
N ILE A 132 -6.83 -30.09 -10.08
CA ILE A 132 -5.80 -30.51 -9.14
C ILE A 132 -6.42 -31.44 -8.11
N THR A 133 -5.86 -32.63 -7.98
CA THR A 133 -6.37 -33.70 -7.09
C THR A 133 -6.14 -33.38 -5.61
N GLU A 134 -5.11 -32.62 -5.31
CA GLU A 134 -4.75 -32.17 -3.96
C GLU A 134 -5.22 -30.71 -3.74
N THR A 135 -5.34 -30.30 -2.49
CA THR A 135 -5.72 -28.90 -2.16
C THR A 135 -4.55 -27.96 -2.41
N PRO A 136 -4.60 -27.09 -3.43
CA PRO A 136 -3.52 -26.13 -3.68
C PRO A 136 -3.52 -24.99 -2.66
N ILE A 137 -2.36 -24.44 -2.41
CA ILE A 137 -2.20 -23.17 -1.70
C ILE A 137 -2.13 -22.08 -2.76
N VAL A 138 -3.07 -21.13 -2.72
CA VAL A 138 -3.09 -19.97 -3.60
C VAL A 138 -2.69 -18.74 -2.78
N THR A 139 -1.75 -17.97 -3.28
CA THR A 139 -1.31 -16.70 -2.68
C THR A 139 -1.55 -15.56 -3.66
N VAL A 140 -2.31 -14.56 -3.26
CA VAL A 140 -2.57 -13.34 -4.04
C VAL A 140 -1.86 -12.15 -3.39
N ARG A 141 -1.12 -11.37 -4.19
CA ARG A 141 -0.45 -10.13 -3.75
C ARG A 141 -0.76 -8.99 -4.71
N MET A 142 -1.01 -7.81 -4.16
CA MET A 142 -1.09 -6.56 -4.91
C MET A 142 0.31 -5.97 -5.07
N VAL A 143 0.75 -5.73 -6.32
CA VAL A 143 2.12 -5.28 -6.61
C VAL A 143 2.24 -3.76 -6.66
N ASN A 144 1.16 -3.08 -7.03
CA ASN A 144 1.16 -1.64 -7.27
C ASN A 144 0.48 -0.82 -6.16
N TYR A 145 0.42 -1.36 -4.94
CA TYR A 145 -0.15 -0.61 -3.81
C TYR A 145 0.67 0.64 -3.53
N LYS A 146 0.03 1.81 -3.68
CA LYS A 146 0.66 3.12 -3.56
C LYS A 146 -0.15 4.04 -2.67
N ILE A 147 0.56 4.90 -1.95
CA ILE A 147 -0.03 6.00 -1.20
C ILE A 147 0.53 7.33 -1.73
N SER A 148 -0.27 8.38 -1.66
CA SER A 148 0.17 9.74 -1.98
C SER A 148 0.13 10.59 -0.73
N VAL A 149 1.27 11.14 -0.37
CA VAL A 149 1.42 12.06 0.77
C VAL A 149 1.52 13.48 0.22
N ILE A 150 0.60 14.34 0.61
CA ILE A 150 0.47 15.72 0.11
C ILE A 150 0.39 16.66 1.31
N GLY A 151 0.98 17.84 1.20
CA GLY A 151 0.94 18.91 2.21
C GLY A 151 2.31 19.28 2.74
N GLU A 152 2.35 19.93 3.91
CA GLU A 152 3.55 20.38 4.61
C GLU A 152 4.27 19.20 5.30
N VAL A 153 4.84 18.32 4.49
CA VAL A 153 5.62 17.15 4.93
C VAL A 153 7.03 17.23 4.38
N ALA A 154 7.98 16.50 4.97
CA ALA A 154 9.38 16.52 4.56
C ALA A 154 9.58 16.07 3.10
N ARG A 155 8.78 15.11 2.63
CA ARG A 155 8.83 14.58 1.26
C ARG A 155 7.42 14.34 0.72
N PRO A 156 6.76 15.34 0.12
CA PRO A 156 5.50 15.08 -0.58
C PRO A 156 5.77 14.23 -1.83
N GLY A 157 4.89 13.26 -2.08
CA GLY A 157 5.06 12.36 -3.23
C GLY A 157 4.19 11.12 -3.17
N THR A 158 4.38 10.24 -4.16
CA THR A 158 3.72 8.92 -4.21
C THR A 158 4.73 7.83 -3.87
N PHE A 159 4.41 7.01 -2.89
CA PHE A 159 5.25 5.95 -2.37
C PHE A 159 4.62 4.59 -2.65
N THR A 160 5.42 3.62 -3.11
CA THR A 160 4.98 2.23 -3.26
C THR A 160 5.19 1.50 -1.94
N ILE A 161 4.17 0.85 -1.44
CA ILE A 161 4.15 0.16 -0.15
C ILE A 161 4.16 -1.35 -0.37
N SER A 162 5.22 -2.01 0.08
CA SER A 162 5.41 -3.46 -0.13
C SER A 162 4.47 -4.32 0.73
N ASN A 163 4.05 -3.81 1.89
CA ASN A 163 3.29 -4.57 2.87
C ASN A 163 1.77 -4.39 2.73
N GLU A 164 1.30 -3.66 1.69
CA GLU A 164 -0.12 -3.37 1.42
C GLU A 164 -0.86 -2.74 2.61
N LYS A 165 -0.12 -2.27 3.61
CA LYS A 165 -0.62 -1.59 4.81
C LYS A 165 0.39 -0.55 5.26
N VAL A 166 -0.11 0.64 5.56
CA VAL A 166 0.67 1.73 6.15
C VAL A 166 -0.22 2.49 7.11
N ASN A 167 0.28 2.86 8.26
CA ASN A 167 -0.42 3.75 9.17
C ASN A 167 -0.09 5.22 8.86
N ILE A 168 -0.91 6.13 9.38
CA ILE A 168 -0.75 7.58 9.11
C ILE A 168 0.62 8.09 9.57
N LEU A 169 1.14 7.61 10.71
CA LEU A 169 2.42 8.05 11.25
C LEU A 169 3.58 7.55 10.37
N GLU A 170 3.50 6.32 9.87
CA GLU A 170 4.47 5.79 8.91
C GLU A 170 4.44 6.58 7.60
N ALA A 171 3.24 6.89 7.10
CA ALA A 171 3.08 7.68 5.88
C ALA A 171 3.67 9.10 6.02
N LEU A 172 3.54 9.73 7.20
CA LEU A 172 4.10 11.06 7.47
C LEU A 172 5.63 11.02 7.69
N ALA A 173 6.18 9.88 8.06
CA ALA A 173 7.61 9.69 8.30
C ALA A 173 8.42 9.35 7.02
N MET A 174 7.75 9.04 5.91
CA MET A 174 8.37 8.75 4.60
C MET A 174 8.85 10.01 3.91
#